data_357fe32a2d8384b6fd29fb58d9b3d327
#
_entry.id   357fe32a2d8384b6fd29fb58d9b3d327
#
_cell.length_a   1.000
_cell.length_b   1.000
_cell.length_c   1.000
_cell.angle_alpha   90.00
_cell.angle_beta   90.00
_cell.angle_gamma   90.00
#
_symmetry.space_group_name_H-M   'P 1'
#
loop_
_entity.id
_entity.type
_entity.pdbx_description
1 polymer ?
#
loop_
_entity_poly.entity_id
_entity_poly.type
_entity_poly.pdbx_seq_one_letter_code
_entity_poly.pdbx_strand_id
1 'polypeptide(L)'
;MSIIKTNGFIPSRRDLLIGTAALAGGMLLGAPYVARAQGAKQAVKVSVGRIPWAAANSPVTQYMIQNKLFEKRAAEAGYDVTIDWREYPTAMPMVEAVVGNNLDMGMWGNTPIIRAISQKLPISLMAVGEGHLRFVIATRKGSPIRTIQDLKGKTVGTLLGGDPYNALSQMLRYELGSANPKDHGIKIVNTPTLAQAAQVPTGMDASCAIYPAYLAAESTGTVAVMNSFGYTEDYYQGPLGTGAGILLPSVKKSPFYPDGYYLHRSFWVLNNQLAEKFPKVVVAFLVAMEDAVAQLSTMDPGPVSQLVKDYWKLDSTQGAKAVKDDVLFQRAWCWPTENDARAVLEVSKFLVDSKVIDEPLTWAQVKGTFDRTAPLVKQAYEQLGSKPPEAEFMRTDTNDLRGKPVWEMAQWADRT
;
A
#
# COMPACT_ATOMS: atom_id res chain seq x y z
N MET A 1 37.34 54.11 -22.48
CA MET A 1 38.51 54.75 -21.94
C MET A 1 38.61 54.46 -20.46
N SER A 2 39.69 53.96 -20.01
CA SER A 2 40.24 53.64 -18.71
C SER A 2 40.01 52.22 -18.20
N ILE A 3 41.04 51.44 -18.34
CA ILE A 3 41.28 50.10 -17.86
C ILE A 3 41.79 50.20 -16.41
N ILE A 4 41.19 49.51 -15.47
CA ILE A 4 41.80 49.29 -14.15
C ILE A 4 42.18 47.82 -14.06
N LYS A 5 43.50 47.59 -14.05
CA LYS A 5 44.13 46.32 -13.71
C LYS A 5 44.11 46.12 -12.19
N THR A 6 43.59 45.01 -11.73
CA THR A 6 43.81 44.53 -10.38
C THR A 6 44.79 43.37 -10.38
N ASN A 7 45.93 43.58 -9.77
CA ASN A 7 47.00 42.61 -9.57
C ASN A 7 46.54 41.56 -8.55
N GLY A 8 46.59 40.30 -8.94
CA GLY A 8 46.43 39.16 -8.05
C GLY A 8 47.70 38.91 -7.26
N PHE A 9 47.60 38.85 -5.94
CA PHE A 9 48.65 38.43 -5.03
C PHE A 9 48.57 36.91 -4.86
N ILE A 10 49.58 36.18 -5.28
CA ILE A 10 49.73 34.74 -5.04
C ILE A 10 50.77 34.57 -3.94
N PRO A 11 50.40 34.07 -2.72
CA PRO A 11 51.37 33.81 -1.68
C PRO A 11 52.21 32.57 -2.00
N SER A 12 53.53 32.69 -1.83
CA SER A 12 54.47 31.62 -2.08
C SER A 12 54.58 30.67 -0.89
N ARG A 13 54.99 29.42 -1.17
CA ARG A 13 55.13 28.31 -0.22
C ARG A 13 56.14 28.55 0.92
N ARG A 14 56.69 29.75 1.09
CA ARG A 14 57.76 30.08 2.08
C ARG A 14 57.26 30.82 3.32
N ASP A 15 56.00 31.26 3.35
CA ASP A 15 55.50 32.08 4.47
C ASP A 15 54.82 31.27 5.61
N LEU A 16 55.00 29.94 5.60
CA LEU A 16 54.34 29.01 6.54
C LEU A 16 55.27 28.40 7.60
N LEU A 17 56.44 28.94 7.78
CA LEU A 17 57.41 28.46 8.78
C LEU A 17 58.12 29.62 9.52
N ILE A 18 57.45 30.31 10.41
CA ILE A 18 58.08 31.01 11.54
C ILE A 18 56.97 31.35 12.56
N GLY A 19 57.03 30.73 13.73
CA GLY A 19 56.10 31.06 14.83
C GLY A 19 56.06 30.02 15.94
N THR A 20 57.23 29.46 16.32
CA THR A 20 57.37 28.76 17.60
C THR A 20 58.12 29.67 18.55
N ALA A 21 57.48 30.07 19.67
CA ALA A 21 58.14 30.23 20.97
C ALA A 21 57.12 30.63 22.06
N ALA A 22 56.94 29.73 23.00
CA ALA A 22 56.83 29.89 24.42
C ALA A 22 55.80 30.85 25.07
N LEU A 23 54.93 30.23 25.84
CA LEU A 23 54.85 30.57 27.29
C LEU A 23 54.05 29.47 28.03
N ALA A 24 54.73 28.97 29.06
CA ALA A 24 54.16 27.98 29.99
C ALA A 24 53.22 28.65 30.99
N GLY A 25 52.22 27.93 31.45
CA GLY A 25 51.50 28.26 32.69
C GLY A 25 49.99 28.03 32.58
N GLY A 26 49.48 26.94 33.20
CA GLY A 26 48.10 26.83 33.50
C GLY A 26 47.52 25.43 33.19
N MET A 27 47.77 24.46 34.08
CA MET A 27 46.98 23.21 34.11
C MET A 27 45.54 23.53 34.45
N LEU A 28 44.65 23.38 33.50
CA LEU A 28 43.26 23.09 33.73
C LEU A 28 42.93 21.85 32.89
N LEU A 29 42.61 20.78 33.60
CA LEU A 29 42.13 19.52 33.06
C LEU A 29 40.83 19.75 32.28
N GLY A 30 40.92 20.17 31.05
CA GLY A 30 39.86 20.14 30.09
C GLY A 30 39.89 18.77 29.43
N ALA A 31 38.91 17.92 29.76
CA ALA A 31 38.65 16.70 28.98
C ALA A 31 38.61 17.05 27.49
N PRO A 32 39.22 16.28 26.58
CA PRO A 32 39.12 16.54 25.17
C PRO A 32 37.64 16.36 24.77
N TYR A 33 37.02 17.47 24.48
CA TYR A 33 35.73 17.48 23.81
C TYR A 33 36.00 16.87 22.40
N VAL A 34 35.88 15.56 22.30
CA VAL A 34 35.88 14.89 21.00
C VAL A 34 34.60 15.36 20.32
N ALA A 35 34.69 16.46 19.58
CA ALA A 35 33.71 16.81 18.59
C ALA A 35 33.70 15.61 17.63
N ARG A 36 32.75 14.70 17.85
CA ARG A 36 32.39 13.67 16.87
C ARG A 36 32.02 14.45 15.62
N ALA A 37 32.96 14.53 14.68
CA ALA A 37 32.62 14.95 13.32
C ALA A 37 31.46 14.04 12.92
N GLN A 38 30.24 14.57 12.87
CA GLN A 38 29.13 13.87 12.24
C GLN A 38 29.58 13.64 10.81
N GLY A 39 30.01 12.40 10.52
CA GLY A 39 30.44 12.01 9.19
C GLY A 39 29.37 12.41 8.18
N ALA A 40 29.78 12.92 7.03
CA ALA A 40 28.86 13.29 5.96
C ALA A 40 27.91 12.11 5.72
N LYS A 41 26.59 12.39 5.74
CA LYS A 41 25.58 11.37 5.47
C LYS A 41 25.77 10.83 4.08
N GLN A 42 25.56 9.53 3.91
CA GLN A 42 25.62 8.91 2.59
C GLN A 42 24.41 9.34 1.76
N ALA A 43 24.65 9.98 0.62
CA ALA A 43 23.59 10.37 -0.31
C ALA A 43 23.02 9.14 -1.01
N VAL A 44 21.68 9.00 -1.01
CA VAL A 44 20.95 7.91 -1.65
C VAL A 44 19.73 8.48 -2.36
N LYS A 45 19.51 8.09 -3.61
CA LYS A 45 18.27 8.38 -4.33
C LYS A 45 17.38 7.14 -4.30
N VAL A 46 16.11 7.32 -3.91
CA VAL A 46 15.09 6.26 -3.85
C VAL A 46 13.89 6.68 -4.67
N SER A 47 13.45 5.83 -5.59
CA SER A 47 12.24 6.03 -6.38
C SER A 47 11.09 5.18 -5.82
N VAL A 48 9.94 5.82 -5.56
CA VAL A 48 8.79 5.20 -4.89
C VAL A 48 7.53 5.40 -5.73
N GLY A 49 6.90 4.28 -6.14
CA GLY A 49 5.65 4.27 -6.89
C GLY A 49 4.42 4.23 -6.01
N ARG A 50 3.39 4.99 -6.37
CA ARG A 50 2.11 5.03 -5.69
C ARG A 50 0.93 5.17 -6.66
N ILE A 51 -0.26 4.80 -6.19
CA ILE A 51 -1.54 4.96 -6.91
C ILE A 51 -2.47 5.80 -6.02
N PRO A 52 -2.28 7.13 -5.94
CA PRO A 52 -2.90 7.94 -4.89
C PRO A 52 -4.44 8.01 -4.94
N TRP A 53 -5.03 7.89 -6.14
CA TRP A 53 -6.48 7.98 -6.33
C TRP A 53 -7.26 6.70 -6.05
N ALA A 54 -6.59 5.58 -5.83
CA ALA A 54 -7.25 4.28 -5.63
C ALA A 54 -6.75 3.53 -4.40
N ALA A 55 -5.58 3.88 -3.88
CA ALA A 55 -4.99 3.19 -2.76
C ALA A 55 -5.56 3.70 -1.44
N ALA A 56 -6.03 2.79 -0.61
CA ALA A 56 -6.60 3.09 0.70
C ALA A 56 -5.57 3.71 1.65
N ASN A 57 -4.28 3.42 1.46
CA ASN A 57 -3.21 4.02 2.26
C ASN A 57 -2.72 5.38 1.72
N SER A 58 -3.40 5.98 0.76
CA SER A 58 -3.01 7.28 0.21
C SER A 58 -2.85 8.38 1.26
N PRO A 59 -3.70 8.48 2.30
CA PRO A 59 -3.47 9.44 3.38
C PRO A 59 -2.13 9.24 4.07
N VAL A 60 -1.72 8.00 4.31
CA VAL A 60 -0.43 7.66 4.96
C VAL A 60 0.73 8.14 4.11
N THR A 61 0.75 7.77 2.83
CA THR A 61 1.83 8.17 1.93
C THR A 61 1.88 9.67 1.71
N GLN A 62 0.72 10.32 1.61
CA GLN A 62 0.65 11.78 1.44
C GLN A 62 1.14 12.51 2.69
N TYR A 63 0.82 12.01 3.88
CA TYR A 63 1.34 12.56 5.13
C TYR A 63 2.85 12.39 5.24
N MET A 64 3.38 11.21 4.87
CA MET A 64 4.83 10.98 4.81
C MET A 64 5.54 12.00 3.91
N ILE A 65 4.97 12.26 2.72
CA ILE A 65 5.52 13.22 1.74
C ILE A 65 5.52 14.63 2.31
N GLN A 66 4.38 15.12 2.79
CA GLN A 66 4.23 16.49 3.28
C GLN A 66 5.13 16.77 4.50
N ASN A 67 5.32 15.78 5.36
CA ASN A 67 6.10 15.92 6.59
C ASN A 67 7.54 15.43 6.45
N LYS A 68 7.95 14.94 5.27
CA LYS A 68 9.29 14.39 4.99
C LYS A 68 9.70 13.33 6.02
N LEU A 69 8.78 12.44 6.38
CA LEU A 69 9.02 11.47 7.45
C LEU A 69 10.09 10.46 7.06
N PHE A 70 10.09 10.02 5.80
CA PHE A 70 11.09 9.08 5.32
C PHE A 70 12.49 9.70 5.32
N GLU A 71 12.63 10.93 4.81
CA GLU A 71 13.90 11.66 4.82
C GLU A 71 14.42 11.87 6.26
N LYS A 72 13.54 12.21 7.20
CA LYS A 72 13.90 12.37 8.61
C LYS A 72 14.43 11.07 9.21
N ARG A 73 13.72 9.95 9.02
CA ARG A 73 14.15 8.63 9.53
C ARG A 73 15.42 8.12 8.87
N ALA A 74 15.57 8.34 7.56
CA ALA A 74 16.80 8.03 6.85
C ALA A 74 17.99 8.85 7.35
N ALA A 75 17.76 10.14 7.67
CA ALA A 75 18.78 11.02 8.22
C ALA A 75 19.27 10.56 9.60
N GLU A 76 18.37 10.04 10.44
CA GLU A 76 18.70 9.41 11.73
C GLU A 76 19.54 8.13 11.55
N ALA A 77 19.30 7.41 10.46
CA ALA A 77 20.05 6.21 10.08
C ALA A 77 21.39 6.50 9.38
N GLY A 78 21.76 7.78 9.19
CA GLY A 78 23.03 8.21 8.59
C GLY A 78 22.99 8.42 7.08
N TYR A 79 21.80 8.52 6.48
CA TYR A 79 21.61 8.72 5.04
C TYR A 79 21.01 10.10 4.74
N ASP A 80 21.41 10.65 3.59
CA ASP A 80 20.78 11.82 2.98
C ASP A 80 19.96 11.30 1.79
N VAL A 81 18.66 11.04 2.01
CA VAL A 81 17.81 10.42 1.01
C VAL A 81 17.05 11.47 0.23
N THR A 82 17.19 11.41 -1.11
CA THR A 82 16.32 12.13 -2.04
C THR A 82 15.28 11.17 -2.59
N ILE A 83 13.99 11.47 -2.41
CA ILE A 83 12.91 10.59 -2.82
C ILE A 83 12.24 11.11 -4.09
N ASP A 84 12.14 10.24 -5.09
CA ASP A 84 11.43 10.45 -6.34
C ASP A 84 10.07 9.72 -6.27
N TRP A 85 9.04 10.41 -5.81
CA TRP A 85 7.68 9.89 -5.74
C TRP A 85 7.03 9.92 -7.12
N ARG A 86 6.64 8.75 -7.62
CA ARG A 86 6.02 8.59 -8.95
C ARG A 86 4.60 8.06 -8.84
N GLU A 87 3.70 8.69 -9.59
CA GLU A 87 2.30 8.30 -9.64
C GLU A 87 2.04 7.40 -10.85
N TYR A 88 1.31 6.32 -10.61
CA TYR A 88 0.96 5.33 -11.63
C TYR A 88 -0.56 5.14 -11.69
N PRO A 89 -1.14 4.94 -12.89
CA PRO A 89 -2.58 4.72 -13.03
C PRO A 89 -3.03 3.37 -12.47
N THR A 90 -2.15 2.37 -12.48
CA THR A 90 -2.38 1.00 -12.00
C THR A 90 -1.07 0.39 -11.53
N ALA A 91 -1.14 -0.80 -10.91
CA ALA A 91 0.04 -1.50 -10.43
C ALA A 91 0.92 -2.07 -11.55
N MET A 92 0.38 -2.46 -12.71
CA MET A 92 1.16 -3.14 -13.76
C MET A 92 2.34 -2.33 -14.27
N PRO A 93 2.21 -1.02 -14.61
CA PRO A 93 3.37 -0.21 -14.98
C PRO A 93 4.42 -0.07 -13.86
N MET A 94 3.99 -0.13 -12.58
CA MET A 94 4.94 -0.18 -11.46
C MET A 94 5.71 -1.49 -11.41
N VAL A 95 5.05 -2.63 -11.66
CA VAL A 95 5.71 -3.95 -11.73
C VAL A 95 6.83 -3.91 -12.77
N GLU A 96 6.52 -3.43 -13.98
CA GLU A 96 7.49 -3.30 -15.07
C GLU A 96 8.65 -2.38 -14.67
N ALA A 97 8.35 -1.26 -14.00
CA ALA A 97 9.37 -0.32 -13.56
C ALA A 97 10.29 -0.90 -12.47
N VAL A 98 9.75 -1.66 -11.49
CA VAL A 98 10.53 -2.32 -10.44
C VAL A 98 11.42 -3.42 -11.03
N VAL A 99 10.87 -4.24 -11.91
CA VAL A 99 11.62 -5.34 -12.56
C VAL A 99 12.72 -4.80 -13.47
N GLY A 100 12.43 -3.70 -14.16
CA GLY A 100 13.41 -2.99 -15.01
C GLY A 100 14.44 -2.15 -14.26
N ASN A 101 14.47 -2.19 -12.91
CA ASN A 101 15.32 -1.35 -12.05
C ASN A 101 15.13 0.17 -12.27
N ASN A 102 13.95 0.58 -12.74
CA ASN A 102 13.59 1.98 -12.91
C ASN A 102 12.77 2.52 -11.71
N LEU A 103 12.38 1.64 -10.81
CA LEU A 103 11.64 1.95 -9.59
C LEU A 103 12.16 1.04 -8.46
N ASP A 104 12.45 1.63 -7.31
CA ASP A 104 13.01 0.87 -6.18
C ASP A 104 11.93 0.17 -5.37
N MET A 105 10.78 0.80 -5.20
CA MET A 105 9.65 0.21 -4.47
C MET A 105 8.29 0.75 -4.96
N GLY A 106 7.24 0.00 -4.67
CA GLY A 106 5.86 0.41 -4.96
C GLY A 106 4.85 -0.44 -4.21
N MET A 107 3.60 0.00 -4.16
CA MET A 107 2.53 -0.75 -3.51
C MET A 107 1.67 -1.46 -4.56
N TRP A 108 1.51 -2.77 -4.40
CA TRP A 108 0.76 -3.62 -5.34
C TRP A 108 -0.28 -4.45 -4.61
N GLY A 109 -1.41 -4.72 -5.25
CA GLY A 109 -2.42 -5.67 -4.78
C GLY A 109 -2.06 -7.14 -5.09
N ASN A 110 -2.94 -8.06 -4.72
CA ASN A 110 -2.71 -9.50 -4.85
C ASN A 110 -2.36 -9.94 -6.27
N THR A 111 -3.14 -9.53 -7.26
CA THR A 111 -2.99 -10.02 -8.63
C THR A 111 -1.61 -9.73 -9.22
N PRO A 112 -1.11 -8.48 -9.21
CA PRO A 112 0.23 -8.19 -9.70
C PRO A 112 1.34 -8.88 -8.89
N ILE A 113 1.17 -9.02 -7.58
CA ILE A 113 2.13 -9.73 -6.70
C ILE A 113 2.21 -11.20 -7.08
N ILE A 114 1.07 -11.88 -7.17
CA ILE A 114 1.01 -13.31 -7.48
C ILE A 114 1.61 -13.58 -8.86
N ARG A 115 1.30 -12.75 -9.85
CA ARG A 115 1.93 -12.86 -11.18
C ARG A 115 3.44 -12.66 -11.13
N ALA A 116 3.93 -11.68 -10.37
CA ALA A 116 5.36 -11.45 -10.22
C ALA A 116 6.06 -12.65 -9.57
N ILE A 117 5.47 -13.25 -8.53
CA ILE A 117 6.01 -14.44 -7.86
C ILE A 117 5.99 -15.64 -8.80
N SER A 118 4.88 -15.90 -9.53
CA SER A 118 4.78 -17.02 -10.48
C SER A 118 5.83 -16.93 -11.60
N GLN A 119 6.17 -15.72 -12.01
CA GLN A 119 7.20 -15.42 -13.00
C GLN A 119 8.62 -15.36 -12.39
N LYS A 120 8.78 -15.62 -11.10
CA LYS A 120 10.07 -15.59 -10.36
C LYS A 120 10.82 -14.25 -10.50
N LEU A 121 10.06 -13.13 -10.53
CA LEU A 121 10.67 -11.82 -10.63
C LEU A 121 11.45 -11.46 -9.34
N PRO A 122 12.55 -10.68 -9.45
CA PRO A 122 13.45 -10.38 -8.33
C PRO A 122 12.89 -9.34 -7.37
N ILE A 123 11.79 -9.65 -6.72
CA ILE A 123 11.08 -8.78 -5.79
C ILE A 123 11.06 -9.34 -4.36
N SER A 124 10.89 -8.47 -3.39
CA SER A 124 10.58 -8.83 -2.00
C SER A 124 9.38 -8.06 -1.49
N LEU A 125 8.54 -8.73 -0.70
CA LEU A 125 7.43 -8.11 0.03
C LEU A 125 7.96 -7.61 1.37
N MET A 126 7.61 -6.36 1.77
CA MET A 126 8.15 -5.84 3.03
C MET A 126 7.09 -5.38 4.03
N ALA A 127 5.97 -4.84 3.57
CA ALA A 127 4.95 -4.29 4.45
C ALA A 127 3.59 -4.45 3.82
N VAL A 128 2.55 -4.63 4.63
CA VAL A 128 1.17 -4.59 4.16
C VAL A 128 0.76 -3.13 3.99
N GLY A 129 0.35 -2.79 2.78
CA GLY A 129 -0.17 -1.46 2.49
C GLY A 129 -1.67 -1.35 2.79
N GLU A 130 -2.41 -2.40 2.47
CA GLU A 130 -3.86 -2.47 2.66
C GLU A 130 -4.25 -3.90 3.02
N GLY A 131 -5.07 -4.05 4.06
CA GLY A 131 -5.51 -5.35 4.54
C GLY A 131 -6.96 -5.70 4.20
N HIS A 132 -7.80 -4.72 3.91
CA HIS A 132 -9.25 -4.89 3.76
C HIS A 132 -9.86 -3.98 2.71
N LEU A 133 -9.22 -3.88 1.56
CA LEU A 133 -9.77 -3.07 0.48
C LEU A 133 -11.10 -3.66 0.00
N ARG A 134 -12.09 -2.81 -0.17
CA ARG A 134 -13.39 -3.21 -0.71
C ARG A 134 -13.47 -3.04 -2.20
N PHE A 135 -14.15 -4.00 -2.81
CA PHE A 135 -14.58 -3.94 -4.20
C PHE A 135 -16.09 -3.81 -4.22
N VAL A 136 -16.58 -2.83 -4.93
CA VAL A 136 -17.98 -2.43 -4.91
C VAL A 136 -18.60 -2.74 -6.26
N ILE A 137 -19.73 -3.46 -6.24
CA ILE A 137 -20.63 -3.52 -7.41
C ILE A 137 -21.51 -2.29 -7.37
N ALA A 138 -21.34 -1.44 -8.37
CA ALA A 138 -22.02 -0.16 -8.46
C ALA A 138 -22.90 -0.09 -9.71
N THR A 139 -24.01 0.66 -9.61
CA THR A 139 -24.95 0.90 -10.69
C THR A 139 -25.32 2.39 -10.73
N ARG A 140 -26.06 2.79 -11.75
CA ARG A 140 -26.68 4.12 -11.76
C ARG A 140 -27.88 4.16 -10.81
N LYS A 141 -28.11 5.29 -10.20
CA LYS A 141 -29.34 5.52 -9.42
C LYS A 141 -30.58 5.20 -10.24
N GLY A 142 -31.49 4.43 -9.66
CA GLY A 142 -32.71 3.98 -10.35
C GLY A 142 -32.54 2.70 -11.20
N SER A 143 -31.33 2.11 -11.27
CA SER A 143 -31.12 0.80 -11.87
C SER A 143 -31.95 -0.28 -11.15
N PRO A 144 -32.47 -1.29 -11.87
CA PRO A 144 -33.18 -2.41 -11.25
C PRO A 144 -32.22 -3.44 -10.61
N ILE A 145 -30.91 -3.32 -10.85
CA ILE A 145 -29.89 -4.24 -10.31
C ILE A 145 -29.77 -4.02 -8.80
N ARG A 146 -29.96 -5.08 -8.01
CA ARG A 146 -29.88 -5.07 -6.54
C ARG A 146 -28.97 -6.17 -5.98
N THR A 147 -28.72 -7.20 -6.76
CA THR A 147 -27.95 -8.38 -6.36
C THR A 147 -27.00 -8.82 -7.47
N ILE A 148 -26.08 -9.73 -7.17
CA ILE A 148 -25.23 -10.37 -8.19
C ILE A 148 -26.10 -11.17 -9.21
N GLN A 149 -27.24 -11.71 -8.79
CA GLN A 149 -28.16 -12.43 -9.69
C GLN A 149 -28.65 -11.53 -10.82
N ASP A 150 -28.87 -10.25 -10.54
CA ASP A 150 -29.36 -9.28 -11.53
C ASP A 150 -28.31 -8.88 -12.57
N LEU A 151 -27.05 -9.27 -12.37
CA LEU A 151 -25.99 -9.05 -13.37
C LEU A 151 -26.06 -10.00 -14.55
N LYS A 152 -26.85 -11.10 -14.46
CA LYS A 152 -27.02 -12.05 -15.58
C LYS A 152 -27.49 -11.34 -16.86
N GLY A 153 -26.77 -11.56 -17.96
CA GLY A 153 -27.05 -10.92 -19.24
C GLY A 153 -26.69 -9.42 -19.31
N LYS A 154 -26.06 -8.85 -18.32
CA LYS A 154 -25.71 -7.42 -18.27
C LYS A 154 -24.29 -7.14 -18.73
N THR A 155 -24.02 -5.86 -19.00
CA THR A 155 -22.68 -5.35 -19.32
C THR A 155 -22.07 -4.74 -18.07
N VAL A 156 -20.93 -5.26 -17.63
CA VAL A 156 -20.24 -4.84 -16.41
C VAL A 156 -18.85 -4.30 -16.75
N GLY A 157 -18.59 -3.07 -16.31
CA GLY A 157 -17.28 -2.44 -16.43
C GLY A 157 -16.36 -2.84 -15.27
N THR A 158 -15.10 -3.14 -15.56
CA THR A 158 -14.09 -3.39 -14.53
C THR A 158 -12.68 -3.29 -15.12
N LEU A 159 -11.68 -3.15 -14.26
CA LEU A 159 -10.27 -3.19 -14.68
C LEU A 159 -9.85 -4.65 -14.90
N LEU A 160 -9.75 -5.06 -16.17
CA LEU A 160 -9.30 -6.41 -16.53
C LEU A 160 -7.85 -6.64 -16.09
N GLY A 161 -7.58 -7.84 -15.58
CA GLY A 161 -6.26 -8.25 -15.12
C GLY A 161 -5.84 -7.64 -13.76
N GLY A 162 -6.74 -6.90 -13.11
CA GLY A 162 -6.56 -6.34 -11.78
C GLY A 162 -7.47 -6.97 -10.73
N ASP A 163 -7.29 -6.56 -9.49
CA ASP A 163 -8.06 -7.06 -8.35
C ASP A 163 -9.57 -6.81 -8.45
N PRO A 164 -10.10 -5.70 -9.05
CA PRO A 164 -11.54 -5.53 -9.23
C PRO A 164 -12.20 -6.64 -10.07
N TYR A 165 -11.54 -7.05 -11.15
CA TYR A 165 -12.04 -8.16 -11.98
C TYR A 165 -12.04 -9.48 -11.21
N ASN A 166 -10.97 -9.74 -10.45
CA ASN A 166 -10.87 -10.97 -9.65
C ASN A 166 -11.89 -10.99 -8.51
N ALA A 167 -12.13 -9.86 -7.87
CA ALA A 167 -13.16 -9.73 -6.85
C ALA A 167 -14.56 -9.99 -7.43
N LEU A 168 -14.88 -9.41 -8.59
CA LEU A 168 -16.13 -9.70 -9.31
C LEU A 168 -16.25 -11.20 -9.60
N SER A 169 -15.22 -11.81 -10.15
CA SER A 169 -15.22 -13.24 -10.49
C SER A 169 -15.44 -14.13 -9.27
N GLN A 170 -14.88 -13.76 -8.10
CA GLN A 170 -15.14 -14.45 -6.84
C GLN A 170 -16.61 -14.31 -6.41
N MET A 171 -17.15 -13.09 -6.49
CA MET A 171 -18.57 -12.87 -6.17
C MET A 171 -19.48 -13.70 -7.08
N LEU A 172 -19.18 -13.77 -8.37
CA LEU A 172 -19.93 -14.60 -9.33
C LEU A 172 -19.84 -16.08 -8.96
N ARG A 173 -18.65 -16.58 -8.62
CA ARG A 173 -18.45 -17.98 -8.21
C ARG A 173 -19.35 -18.37 -7.02
N TYR A 174 -19.39 -17.52 -5.98
CA TYR A 174 -20.16 -17.83 -4.78
C TYR A 174 -21.65 -17.61 -4.93
N GLU A 175 -22.06 -16.61 -5.70
CA GLU A 175 -23.48 -16.30 -5.89
C GLU A 175 -24.12 -17.07 -7.05
N LEU A 176 -23.37 -17.36 -8.11
CA LEU A 176 -23.90 -17.95 -9.35
C LEU A 176 -23.30 -19.32 -9.70
N GLY A 177 -22.29 -19.79 -8.95
CA GLY A 177 -21.69 -21.10 -9.13
C GLY A 177 -20.50 -21.15 -10.11
N SER A 178 -20.24 -20.11 -10.91
CA SER A 178 -19.07 -20.02 -11.79
C SER A 178 -18.39 -18.66 -11.68
N ALA A 179 -17.07 -18.65 -11.68
CA ALA A 179 -16.26 -17.43 -11.69
C ALA A 179 -16.21 -16.75 -13.07
N ASN A 180 -16.55 -17.47 -14.13
CA ASN A 180 -16.46 -16.95 -15.48
C ASN A 180 -17.73 -16.15 -15.84
N PRO A 181 -17.62 -14.83 -16.10
CA PRO A 181 -18.78 -13.99 -16.42
C PRO A 181 -19.58 -14.50 -17.65
N LYS A 182 -18.90 -15.11 -18.62
CA LYS A 182 -19.56 -15.63 -19.85
C LYS A 182 -20.57 -16.72 -19.57
N ASP A 183 -20.37 -17.55 -18.53
CA ASP A 183 -21.30 -18.63 -18.15
C ASP A 183 -22.64 -18.08 -17.66
N HIS A 184 -22.67 -16.80 -17.32
CA HIS A 184 -23.87 -16.08 -16.87
C HIS A 184 -24.39 -15.08 -17.90
N GLY A 185 -23.84 -15.09 -19.13
CA GLY A 185 -24.16 -14.11 -20.15
C GLY A 185 -23.68 -12.70 -19.86
N ILE A 186 -22.82 -12.52 -18.88
CA ILE A 186 -22.29 -11.21 -18.48
C ILE A 186 -21.20 -10.80 -19.48
N LYS A 187 -21.36 -9.62 -20.07
CA LYS A 187 -20.36 -8.99 -20.94
C LYS A 187 -19.44 -8.12 -20.10
N ILE A 188 -18.17 -8.44 -20.08
CA ILE A 188 -17.17 -7.60 -19.40
C ILE A 188 -16.59 -6.57 -20.37
N VAL A 189 -16.52 -5.33 -19.91
CA VAL A 189 -15.88 -4.22 -20.63
C VAL A 189 -14.72 -3.72 -19.78
N ASN A 190 -13.53 -3.65 -20.38
CA ASN A 190 -12.37 -3.11 -19.71
C ASN A 190 -12.51 -1.61 -19.49
N THR A 191 -12.33 -1.19 -18.26
CA THR A 191 -12.22 0.23 -17.89
C THR A 191 -10.74 0.49 -17.54
N PRO A 192 -10.04 1.29 -18.34
CA PRO A 192 -8.58 1.39 -18.24
C PRO A 192 -8.08 2.06 -16.96
N THR A 193 -8.95 2.72 -16.21
CA THR A 193 -8.62 3.31 -14.91
C THR A 193 -9.64 2.97 -13.84
N LEU A 194 -9.20 2.93 -12.59
CA LEU A 194 -10.05 2.65 -11.43
C LEU A 194 -11.12 3.73 -11.24
N ALA A 195 -10.79 4.99 -11.54
CA ALA A 195 -11.76 6.09 -11.48
C ALA A 195 -12.87 5.95 -12.53
N GLN A 196 -12.56 5.47 -13.74
CA GLN A 196 -13.56 5.21 -14.76
C GLN A 196 -14.47 4.02 -14.40
N ALA A 197 -13.89 2.96 -13.80
CA ALA A 197 -14.66 1.83 -13.32
C ALA A 197 -15.72 2.25 -12.30
N ALA A 198 -15.42 3.25 -11.47
CA ALA A 198 -16.32 3.71 -10.43
C ALA A 198 -17.57 4.44 -10.96
N GLN A 199 -17.52 5.01 -12.16
CA GLN A 199 -18.56 5.93 -12.66
C GLN A 199 -19.70 5.25 -13.43
N VAL A 200 -19.70 3.94 -13.61
CA VAL A 200 -20.63 3.22 -14.47
C VAL A 200 -20.80 3.90 -15.83
N PRO A 201 -19.81 3.84 -16.73
CA PRO A 201 -19.82 4.56 -18.01
C PRO A 201 -21.03 4.24 -18.86
N THR A 202 -21.39 5.13 -19.78
CA THR A 202 -22.49 4.94 -20.72
C THR A 202 -22.32 3.64 -21.50
N GLY A 203 -23.38 2.85 -21.65
CA GLY A 203 -23.36 1.55 -22.31
C GLY A 203 -22.99 0.38 -21.37
N MET A 204 -22.76 0.65 -20.09
CA MET A 204 -22.63 -0.38 -19.06
C MET A 204 -23.81 -0.34 -18.10
N ASP A 205 -24.21 -1.49 -17.59
CA ASP A 205 -25.32 -1.62 -16.63
C ASP A 205 -24.82 -1.49 -15.18
N ALA A 206 -23.61 -1.98 -14.94
CA ALA A 206 -22.95 -1.96 -13.63
C ALA A 206 -21.44 -1.84 -13.80
N SER A 207 -20.74 -1.64 -12.68
CA SER A 207 -19.28 -1.71 -12.62
C SER A 207 -18.82 -2.42 -11.36
N CYS A 208 -17.60 -2.99 -11.40
CA CYS A 208 -16.89 -3.41 -10.20
C CYS A 208 -15.70 -2.47 -9.99
N ALA A 209 -15.74 -1.71 -8.91
CA ALA A 209 -14.80 -0.65 -8.59
C ALA A 209 -14.14 -0.87 -7.23
N ILE A 210 -13.02 -0.18 -7.00
CA ILE A 210 -12.39 -0.08 -5.69
C ILE A 210 -13.10 1.01 -4.88
N TYR A 211 -13.27 0.79 -3.58
CA TYR A 211 -14.03 1.65 -2.70
C TYR A 211 -13.63 3.13 -2.70
N PRO A 212 -12.34 3.54 -2.55
CA PRO A 212 -12.03 4.97 -2.54
C PRO A 212 -12.43 5.68 -3.84
N ALA A 213 -12.23 5.02 -4.99
CA ALA A 213 -12.63 5.56 -6.29
C ALA A 213 -14.17 5.62 -6.45
N TYR A 214 -14.88 4.64 -5.88
CA TYR A 214 -16.35 4.63 -5.88
C TYR A 214 -16.94 5.84 -5.14
N LEU A 215 -16.37 6.26 -4.02
CA LEU A 215 -16.89 7.39 -3.25
C LEU A 215 -17.01 8.68 -4.07
N ALA A 216 -16.04 8.93 -4.95
CA ALA A 216 -16.13 10.07 -5.85
C ALA A 216 -17.30 9.95 -6.85
N ALA A 217 -17.63 8.74 -7.28
CA ALA A 217 -18.73 8.49 -8.21
C ALA A 217 -20.11 8.54 -7.53
N GLU A 218 -20.18 8.29 -6.23
CA GLU A 218 -21.43 8.36 -5.46
C GLU A 218 -22.09 9.74 -5.57
N SER A 219 -21.30 10.81 -5.53
CA SER A 219 -21.80 12.18 -5.69
C SER A 219 -22.39 12.47 -7.07
N THR A 220 -22.07 11.67 -8.09
CA THR A 220 -22.55 11.80 -9.48
C THR A 220 -23.74 10.89 -9.82
N GLY A 221 -24.33 10.25 -8.81
CA GLY A 221 -25.52 9.41 -8.99
C GLY A 221 -25.23 7.93 -9.23
N THR A 222 -24.03 7.46 -8.95
CA THR A 222 -23.69 6.05 -8.84
C THR A 222 -24.07 5.54 -7.45
N VAL A 223 -24.61 4.34 -7.35
CA VAL A 223 -24.99 3.72 -6.09
C VAL A 223 -24.35 2.34 -5.96
N ALA A 224 -23.86 2.02 -4.77
CA ALA A 224 -23.37 0.69 -4.46
C ALA A 224 -24.54 -0.27 -4.27
N VAL A 225 -24.46 -1.43 -4.89
CA VAL A 225 -25.43 -2.52 -4.74
C VAL A 225 -24.95 -3.47 -3.67
N MET A 226 -23.69 -3.84 -3.72
CA MET A 226 -23.00 -4.64 -2.72
C MET A 226 -21.50 -4.42 -2.79
N ASN A 227 -20.80 -4.90 -1.80
CA ASN A 227 -19.34 -4.91 -1.80
C ASN A 227 -18.78 -6.33 -1.60
N SER A 228 -17.48 -6.48 -1.67
CA SER A 228 -16.79 -7.77 -1.52
C SER A 228 -16.97 -8.44 -0.15
N PHE A 229 -17.48 -7.73 0.86
CA PHE A 229 -17.90 -8.30 2.14
C PHE A 229 -19.33 -8.88 2.12
N GLY A 230 -20.05 -8.74 0.98
CA GLY A 230 -21.34 -9.34 0.77
C GLY A 230 -22.53 -8.60 1.36
N TYR A 231 -22.40 -7.31 1.62
CA TYR A 231 -23.51 -6.48 2.08
C TYR A 231 -24.31 -5.95 0.90
N THR A 232 -25.62 -5.86 1.06
CA THR A 232 -26.51 -5.24 0.10
C THR A 232 -26.42 -3.71 0.16
N GLU A 233 -27.03 -3.04 -0.82
CA GLU A 233 -27.12 -1.58 -0.86
C GLU A 233 -27.71 -0.98 0.43
N ASP A 234 -28.73 -1.59 1.02
CA ASP A 234 -29.37 -1.11 2.25
C ASP A 234 -28.41 -1.07 3.44
N TYR A 235 -27.34 -1.81 3.35
CA TYR A 235 -26.26 -1.87 4.34
C TYR A 235 -25.13 -0.94 4.07
N TYR A 236 -25.06 -0.49 2.88
CA TYR A 236 -23.98 0.38 2.46
C TYR A 236 -24.21 1.81 3.00
N GLN A 237 -24.28 1.92 4.30
CA GLN A 237 -24.37 3.21 4.99
C GLN A 237 -22.99 3.73 5.39
N GLY A 238 -22.01 3.40 4.66
CA GLY A 238 -20.65 3.77 4.90
C GLY A 238 -19.74 2.59 4.71
N PRO A 239 -18.48 2.86 4.80
CA PRO A 239 -17.44 1.92 4.42
C PRO A 239 -17.50 0.58 5.15
N LEU A 240 -17.93 0.50 6.37
CA LEU A 240 -17.94 -0.74 7.15
C LEU A 240 -19.33 -1.30 7.41
N GLY A 241 -20.35 -0.75 6.74
CA GLY A 241 -21.68 -1.23 6.99
C GLY A 241 -22.01 -1.19 8.48
N THR A 242 -21.81 -0.04 9.10
CA THR A 242 -22.26 0.22 10.47
C THR A 242 -23.78 0.21 10.57
N GLY A 243 -24.43 0.15 9.44
CA GLY A 243 -25.86 0.08 9.35
C GLY A 243 -26.40 -1.33 9.54
N ALA A 244 -27.68 -1.41 9.59
CA ALA A 244 -28.44 -2.59 9.77
C ALA A 244 -28.56 -3.47 8.50
N GLY A 245 -27.67 -3.44 7.54
CA GLY A 245 -27.77 -4.16 6.30
C GLY A 245 -27.68 -5.66 6.39
N ILE A 246 -28.03 -6.41 5.32
CA ILE A 246 -28.12 -7.87 5.33
C ILE A 246 -26.85 -8.46 4.75
N LEU A 247 -26.08 -9.16 5.56
CA LEU A 247 -24.98 -9.99 5.10
C LEU A 247 -25.56 -11.12 4.23
N LEU A 248 -25.10 -11.22 2.99
CA LEU A 248 -25.56 -12.29 2.12
C LEU A 248 -25.15 -13.67 2.67
N PRO A 249 -26.06 -14.66 2.72
CA PRO A 249 -25.78 -15.98 3.31
C PRO A 249 -24.61 -16.69 2.67
N SER A 250 -24.37 -16.48 1.39
CA SER A 250 -23.27 -17.05 0.63
C SER A 250 -21.88 -16.61 1.09
N VAL A 251 -21.77 -15.41 1.66
CA VAL A 251 -20.51 -14.91 2.26
C VAL A 251 -19.99 -15.85 3.34
N LYS A 252 -20.87 -16.37 4.20
CA LYS A 252 -20.48 -17.31 5.25
C LYS A 252 -19.92 -18.63 4.73
N LYS A 253 -20.18 -18.95 3.45
CA LYS A 253 -19.65 -20.13 2.78
C LYS A 253 -18.32 -19.86 2.06
N SER A 254 -17.91 -18.60 1.97
CA SER A 254 -16.62 -18.26 1.39
C SER A 254 -15.50 -18.81 2.26
N PRO A 255 -14.43 -19.39 1.66
CA PRO A 255 -13.24 -19.79 2.42
C PRO A 255 -12.50 -18.61 3.03
N PHE A 256 -12.86 -17.39 2.64
CA PHE A 256 -12.30 -16.15 3.15
C PHE A 256 -13.12 -15.50 4.26
N TYR A 257 -14.24 -16.13 4.65
CA TYR A 257 -14.98 -15.60 5.78
C TYR A 257 -14.10 -15.53 7.05
N PRO A 258 -14.09 -14.42 7.80
CA PRO A 258 -14.97 -13.23 7.70
C PRO A 258 -14.55 -12.15 6.72
N ASP A 259 -13.49 -12.30 5.95
CA ASP A 259 -12.99 -11.30 4.98
C ASP A 259 -13.92 -11.11 3.76
N GLY A 260 -15.01 -11.81 3.66
CA GLY A 260 -15.99 -11.70 2.59
C GLY A 260 -15.70 -12.63 1.41
N TYR A 261 -15.96 -12.15 0.18
CA TYR A 261 -15.78 -12.92 -1.04
C TYR A 261 -14.36 -12.92 -1.59
N TYR A 262 -13.61 -11.87 -1.34
CA TYR A 262 -12.28 -11.69 -1.89
C TYR A 262 -11.27 -11.27 -0.82
N LEU A 263 -10.32 -12.13 -0.55
CA LEU A 263 -9.26 -11.88 0.43
C LEU A 263 -8.20 -10.97 -0.20
N HIS A 264 -8.33 -9.67 0.04
CA HIS A 264 -7.40 -8.68 -0.48
C HIS A 264 -6.27 -8.40 0.50
N ARG A 265 -5.05 -8.38 -0.04
CA ARG A 265 -3.87 -7.81 0.61
C ARG A 265 -3.06 -7.06 -0.43
N SER A 266 -2.72 -5.83 -0.15
CA SER A 266 -1.68 -5.14 -0.90
C SER A 266 -0.42 -5.04 -0.06
N PHE A 267 0.72 -5.09 -0.75
CA PHE A 267 2.02 -5.01 -0.10
C PHE A 267 2.85 -3.89 -0.73
N TRP A 268 3.66 -3.29 0.12
CA TRP A 268 4.84 -2.60 -0.34
C TRP A 268 5.84 -3.62 -0.82
N VAL A 269 6.19 -3.50 -2.08
CA VAL A 269 7.11 -4.38 -2.78
C VAL A 269 8.35 -3.59 -3.12
N LEU A 270 9.50 -4.18 -2.94
CA LEU A 270 10.76 -3.57 -3.30
C LEU A 270 11.58 -4.46 -4.25
N ASN A 271 12.40 -3.79 -5.03
CA ASN A 271 13.48 -4.40 -5.78
C ASN A 271 14.53 -4.96 -4.79
N ASN A 272 14.97 -6.17 -5.01
CA ASN A 272 15.93 -6.84 -4.11
C ASN A 272 17.23 -6.05 -3.91
N GLN A 273 17.67 -5.28 -4.92
CA GLN A 273 18.90 -4.48 -4.83
C GLN A 273 18.82 -3.39 -3.76
N LEU A 274 17.66 -2.79 -3.53
CA LEU A 274 17.51 -1.77 -2.49
C LEU A 274 17.74 -2.37 -1.09
N ALA A 275 17.14 -3.53 -0.80
CA ALA A 275 17.34 -4.23 0.47
C ALA A 275 18.79 -4.66 0.69
N GLU A 276 19.47 -5.09 -0.37
CA GLU A 276 20.86 -5.54 -0.31
C GLU A 276 21.85 -4.39 -0.10
N LYS A 277 21.67 -3.30 -0.85
CA LYS A 277 22.62 -2.15 -0.83
C LYS A 277 22.36 -1.19 0.33
N PHE A 278 21.10 -0.98 0.67
CA PHE A 278 20.67 0.05 1.62
C PHE A 278 19.63 -0.46 2.64
N PRO A 279 19.93 -1.54 3.40
CA PRO A 279 18.97 -2.15 4.33
C PRO A 279 18.43 -1.15 5.37
N LYS A 280 19.28 -0.26 5.88
CA LYS A 280 18.85 0.78 6.84
C LYS A 280 17.90 1.82 6.24
N VAL A 281 17.96 2.05 4.92
CA VAL A 281 17.01 2.93 4.23
C VAL A 281 15.64 2.26 4.16
N VAL A 282 15.60 0.94 3.93
CA VAL A 282 14.35 0.16 3.98
C VAL A 282 13.74 0.21 5.39
N VAL A 283 14.54 0.02 6.42
CA VAL A 283 14.10 0.16 7.82
C VAL A 283 13.54 1.56 8.09
N ALA A 284 14.22 2.61 7.62
CA ALA A 284 13.77 3.99 7.77
C ALA A 284 12.42 4.25 7.10
N PHE A 285 12.17 3.65 5.93
CA PHE A 285 10.86 3.72 5.26
C PHE A 285 9.75 3.07 6.11
N LEU A 286 9.99 1.88 6.64
CA LEU A 286 9.04 1.15 7.48
C LEU A 286 8.68 1.94 8.75
N VAL A 287 9.71 2.48 9.42
CA VAL A 287 9.52 3.31 10.61
C VAL A 287 8.74 4.59 10.28
N ALA A 288 9.08 5.26 9.18
CA ALA A 288 8.38 6.47 8.75
C ALA A 288 6.90 6.22 8.42
N MET A 289 6.59 5.06 7.87
CA MET A 289 5.22 4.66 7.57
C MET A 289 4.40 4.43 8.86
N GLU A 290 4.98 3.73 9.85
CA GLU A 290 4.34 3.54 11.16
C GLU A 290 4.19 4.85 11.93
N ASP A 291 5.16 5.76 11.86
CA ASP A 291 5.04 7.12 12.42
C ASP A 291 3.85 7.86 11.81
N ALA A 292 3.67 7.75 10.49
CA ALA A 292 2.54 8.37 9.81
C ALA A 292 1.20 7.76 10.28
N VAL A 293 1.10 6.44 10.34
CA VAL A 293 -0.09 5.73 10.84
C VAL A 293 -0.41 6.14 12.27
N ALA A 294 0.59 6.16 13.15
CA ALA A 294 0.41 6.54 14.56
C ALA A 294 -0.11 7.97 14.70
N GLN A 295 0.43 8.91 13.92
CA GLN A 295 -0.02 10.30 13.98
C GLN A 295 -1.42 10.49 13.37
N LEU A 296 -1.68 9.87 12.23
CA LEU A 296 -2.98 9.96 11.58
C LEU A 296 -4.10 9.31 12.41
N SER A 297 -3.78 8.25 13.17
CA SER A 297 -4.76 7.56 14.02
C SER A 297 -5.29 8.42 15.17
N THR A 298 -4.54 9.44 15.59
CA THR A 298 -4.94 10.40 16.64
C THR A 298 -5.47 11.72 16.09
N MET A 299 -5.43 11.90 14.77
CA MET A 299 -5.85 13.12 14.09
C MET A 299 -7.35 13.07 13.78
N ASP A 300 -7.99 14.23 13.82
CA ASP A 300 -9.38 14.34 13.37
C ASP A 300 -9.53 13.93 11.89
N PRO A 301 -10.61 13.21 11.53
CA PRO A 301 -10.83 12.75 10.17
C PRO A 301 -10.86 13.86 9.11
N GLY A 302 -11.32 15.06 9.47
CA GLY A 302 -11.36 16.20 8.56
C GLY A 302 -9.97 16.58 8.01
N PRO A 303 -8.99 16.91 8.85
CA PRO A 303 -7.61 17.14 8.43
C PRO A 303 -7.01 15.97 7.65
N VAL A 304 -7.27 14.71 8.04
CA VAL A 304 -6.78 13.54 7.30
C VAL A 304 -7.37 13.49 5.89
N SER A 305 -8.65 13.82 5.74
CA SER A 305 -9.31 13.83 4.42
C SER A 305 -8.71 14.86 3.46
N GLN A 306 -8.17 15.97 3.97
CA GLN A 306 -7.52 17.00 3.13
C GLN A 306 -6.26 16.47 2.44
N LEU A 307 -5.57 15.48 3.01
CA LEU A 307 -4.38 14.86 2.41
C LEU A 307 -4.69 14.21 1.05
N VAL A 308 -5.91 13.77 0.85
CA VAL A 308 -6.33 13.02 -0.35
C VAL A 308 -7.42 13.73 -1.16
N LYS A 309 -7.77 14.95 -0.79
CA LYS A 309 -8.83 15.73 -1.45
C LYS A 309 -8.66 15.81 -2.96
N ASP A 310 -7.44 16.08 -3.43
CA ASP A 310 -7.16 16.26 -4.85
C ASP A 310 -7.17 14.93 -5.62
N TYR A 311 -6.91 13.82 -4.94
CA TYR A 311 -6.88 12.50 -5.53
C TYR A 311 -8.25 11.82 -5.52
N TRP A 312 -8.93 11.80 -4.37
CA TRP A 312 -10.20 11.10 -4.22
C TRP A 312 -11.40 11.93 -4.68
N LYS A 313 -11.21 13.25 -4.86
CA LYS A 313 -12.28 14.19 -5.29
C LYS A 313 -13.50 14.19 -4.37
N LEU A 314 -13.29 13.92 -3.09
CA LEU A 314 -14.33 13.94 -2.07
C LEU A 314 -14.43 15.32 -1.41
N ASP A 315 -15.64 15.70 -1.03
CA ASP A 315 -15.78 16.81 -0.09
C ASP A 315 -15.25 16.43 1.30
N SER A 316 -15.14 17.42 2.19
CA SER A 316 -14.56 17.18 3.52
C SER A 316 -15.38 16.20 4.37
N THR A 317 -16.69 16.15 4.18
CA THR A 317 -17.61 15.27 4.93
C THR A 317 -17.48 13.84 4.44
N GLN A 318 -17.50 13.63 3.13
CA GLN A 318 -17.32 12.32 2.51
C GLN A 318 -15.91 11.76 2.79
N GLY A 319 -14.89 12.61 2.66
CA GLY A 319 -13.51 12.22 2.94
C GLY A 319 -13.30 11.84 4.40
N ALA A 320 -13.84 12.62 5.33
CA ALA A 320 -13.78 12.32 6.76
C ALA A 320 -14.48 11.00 7.09
N LYS A 321 -15.66 10.76 6.50
CA LYS A 321 -16.38 9.50 6.64
C LYS A 321 -15.57 8.33 6.11
N ALA A 322 -15.04 8.44 4.89
CA ALA A 322 -14.23 7.40 4.27
C ALA A 322 -13.01 7.04 5.10
N VAL A 323 -12.30 8.03 5.60
CA VAL A 323 -11.11 7.84 6.44
C VAL A 323 -11.48 7.22 7.78
N LYS A 324 -12.53 7.72 8.45
CA LYS A 324 -12.93 7.24 9.76
C LYS A 324 -13.45 5.80 9.73
N ASP A 325 -14.25 5.49 8.71
CA ASP A 325 -15.03 4.27 8.73
C ASP A 325 -14.29 3.07 8.16
N ASP A 326 -13.28 3.25 7.29
CA ASP A 326 -12.78 2.10 6.56
C ASP A 326 -11.33 2.10 6.09
N VAL A 327 -10.87 3.23 5.60
CA VAL A 327 -9.77 3.14 4.64
C VAL A 327 -8.40 3.16 5.30
N LEU A 328 -8.26 3.98 6.34
CA LEU A 328 -6.96 4.21 6.95
C LEU A 328 -6.63 3.22 8.07
N PHE A 329 -7.63 2.81 8.84
CA PHE A 329 -7.43 2.11 10.12
C PHE A 329 -7.83 0.65 10.10
N GLN A 330 -8.02 0.08 8.93
CA GLN A 330 -8.32 -1.35 8.84
C GLN A 330 -7.18 -2.23 9.31
N ARG A 331 -6.00 -1.65 9.43
CA ARG A 331 -4.83 -2.33 9.90
C ARG A 331 -4.05 -1.48 10.87
N ALA A 332 -3.88 -2.01 12.08
CA ALA A 332 -3.19 -1.33 13.16
C ALA A 332 -1.69 -1.19 12.94
N TRP A 333 -1.11 -1.96 12.03
CA TRP A 333 0.31 -1.88 11.64
C TRP A 333 0.55 -2.50 10.27
N CYS A 334 1.73 -2.21 9.71
CA CYS A 334 2.12 -2.68 8.38
C CYS A 334 2.91 -4.01 8.37
N TRP A 335 3.21 -4.59 9.53
CA TRP A 335 4.02 -5.81 9.60
C TRP A 335 3.32 -7.00 8.95
N PRO A 336 3.92 -7.67 7.95
CA PRO A 336 3.35 -8.87 7.40
C PRO A 336 3.31 -10.01 8.42
N THR A 337 2.28 -10.84 8.31
CA THR A 337 2.08 -12.00 9.17
C THR A 337 1.88 -13.27 8.34
N GLU A 338 1.86 -14.41 9.00
CA GLU A 338 1.54 -15.71 8.38
C GLU A 338 0.24 -15.66 7.59
N ASN A 339 -0.79 -14.99 8.11
CA ASN A 339 -2.07 -14.92 7.44
C ASN A 339 -2.11 -13.97 6.25
N ASP A 340 -1.24 -12.95 6.21
CA ASP A 340 -1.06 -12.15 5.01
C ASP A 340 -0.38 -12.95 3.89
N ALA A 341 0.61 -13.77 4.24
CA ALA A 341 1.23 -14.70 3.31
C ALA A 341 0.24 -15.77 2.83
N ARG A 342 -0.59 -16.31 3.76
CA ARG A 342 -1.69 -17.22 3.43
C ARG A 342 -2.66 -16.58 2.45
N ALA A 343 -3.00 -15.30 2.61
CA ALA A 343 -3.87 -14.60 1.69
C ALA A 343 -3.34 -14.62 0.24
N VAL A 344 -2.03 -14.39 0.07
CA VAL A 344 -1.38 -14.50 -1.24
C VAL A 344 -1.50 -15.92 -1.81
N LEU A 345 -1.25 -16.93 -1.00
CA LEU A 345 -1.34 -18.34 -1.41
C LEU A 345 -2.76 -18.71 -1.84
N GLU A 346 -3.77 -18.41 -1.01
CA GLU A 346 -5.17 -18.78 -1.30
C GLU A 346 -5.71 -18.06 -2.53
N VAL A 347 -5.40 -16.78 -2.70
CA VAL A 347 -5.80 -16.04 -3.91
C VAL A 347 -5.11 -16.61 -5.15
N SER A 348 -3.88 -17.11 -5.04
CA SER A 348 -3.19 -17.72 -6.18
C SER A 348 -3.93 -18.94 -6.73
N LYS A 349 -4.50 -19.77 -5.86
CA LYS A 349 -5.32 -20.94 -6.27
C LYS A 349 -6.52 -20.50 -7.11
N PHE A 350 -7.18 -19.42 -6.72
CA PHE A 350 -8.28 -18.85 -7.49
C PHE A 350 -7.81 -18.25 -8.83
N LEU A 351 -6.64 -17.63 -8.88
CA LEU A 351 -6.13 -17.03 -10.11
C LEU A 351 -5.77 -18.07 -11.19
N VAL A 352 -5.57 -19.32 -10.83
CA VAL A 352 -5.48 -20.45 -11.77
C VAL A 352 -6.85 -20.71 -12.41
N ASP A 353 -7.91 -20.78 -11.61
CA ASP A 353 -9.28 -20.98 -12.11
C ASP A 353 -9.69 -19.88 -13.10
N SER A 354 -9.26 -18.65 -12.86
CA SER A 354 -9.51 -17.50 -13.73
C SER A 354 -8.48 -17.31 -14.84
N LYS A 355 -7.54 -18.25 -14.99
CA LYS A 355 -6.50 -18.29 -16.05
C LYS A 355 -5.58 -17.04 -16.05
N VAL A 356 -5.31 -16.51 -14.90
CA VAL A 356 -4.36 -15.39 -14.69
C VAL A 356 -2.94 -15.89 -14.54
N ILE A 357 -2.78 -17.07 -13.92
CA ILE A 357 -1.55 -17.85 -13.82
C ILE A 357 -1.83 -19.31 -14.14
N ASP A 358 -0.82 -20.09 -14.51
CA ASP A 358 -0.97 -21.47 -14.94
C ASP A 358 -1.07 -22.45 -13.77
N GLU A 359 -0.32 -22.19 -12.70
CA GLU A 359 -0.23 -23.02 -11.49
C GLU A 359 -0.35 -22.17 -10.23
N PRO A 360 -0.91 -22.72 -9.13
CA PRO A 360 -0.95 -22.00 -7.87
C PRO A 360 0.45 -21.85 -7.31
N LEU A 361 0.67 -20.78 -6.55
CA LEU A 361 1.92 -20.61 -5.84
C LEU A 361 2.10 -21.70 -4.77
N THR A 362 3.33 -22.10 -4.56
CA THR A 362 3.69 -22.93 -3.41
C THR A 362 3.92 -22.06 -2.17
N TRP A 363 3.74 -22.65 -0.98
CA TRP A 363 4.04 -21.97 0.28
C TRP A 363 5.49 -21.48 0.35
N ALA A 364 6.43 -22.28 -0.17
CA ALA A 364 7.84 -21.91 -0.25
C ALA A 364 8.09 -20.67 -1.13
N GLN A 365 7.40 -20.55 -2.26
CA GLN A 365 7.50 -19.36 -3.12
C GLN A 365 7.00 -18.11 -2.39
N VAL A 366 5.87 -18.21 -1.70
CA VAL A 366 5.32 -17.06 -0.95
C VAL A 366 6.25 -16.68 0.20
N LYS A 367 6.70 -17.64 1.02
CA LYS A 367 7.66 -17.39 2.11
C LYS A 367 8.95 -16.76 1.60
N GLY A 368 9.50 -17.27 0.51
CA GLY A 368 10.75 -16.79 -0.08
C GLY A 368 10.73 -15.30 -0.47
N THR A 369 9.54 -14.73 -0.67
CA THR A 369 9.43 -13.27 -0.95
C THR A 369 9.74 -12.39 0.26
N PHE A 370 9.73 -12.96 1.46
CA PHE A 370 10.02 -12.24 2.71
C PHE A 370 11.45 -12.49 3.23
N ASP A 371 12.22 -13.40 2.66
CA ASP A 371 13.54 -13.80 3.19
C ASP A 371 14.47 -12.60 3.42
N ARG A 372 14.51 -11.64 2.49
CA ARG A 372 15.35 -10.44 2.60
C ARG A 372 14.78 -9.39 3.53
N THR A 373 13.49 -9.33 3.66
CA THR A 373 12.79 -8.23 4.35
C THR A 373 12.39 -8.56 5.78
N ALA A 374 12.18 -9.83 6.11
CA ALA A 374 11.82 -10.25 7.46
C ALA A 374 12.76 -9.72 8.56
N PRO A 375 14.10 -9.79 8.43
CA PRO A 375 15.01 -9.20 9.41
C PRO A 375 14.92 -7.67 9.47
N LEU A 376 14.64 -6.99 8.34
CA LEU A 376 14.51 -5.54 8.28
C LEU A 376 13.20 -5.07 8.93
N VAL A 377 12.11 -5.82 8.72
CA VAL A 377 10.83 -5.58 9.38
C VAL A 377 10.97 -5.75 10.89
N LYS A 378 11.66 -6.81 11.34
CA LYS A 378 11.96 -7.00 12.76
C LYS A 378 12.75 -5.82 13.34
N GLN A 379 13.79 -5.36 12.64
CA GLN A 379 14.60 -4.23 13.08
C GLN A 379 13.76 -2.94 13.18
N ALA A 380 12.85 -2.69 12.23
CA ALA A 380 11.96 -1.54 12.28
C ALA A 380 11.01 -1.63 13.50
N TYR A 381 10.43 -2.81 13.74
CA TYR A 381 9.58 -3.06 14.90
C TYR A 381 10.30 -2.81 16.23
N GLU A 382 11.51 -3.36 16.38
CA GLU A 382 12.33 -3.18 17.57
C GLU A 382 12.74 -1.70 17.77
N GLN A 383 13.05 -0.99 16.69
CA GLN A 383 13.43 0.42 16.74
C GLN A 383 12.26 1.31 17.19
N LEU A 384 11.04 0.99 16.82
CA LEU A 384 9.86 1.73 17.26
C LEU A 384 9.53 1.48 18.73
N GLY A 385 10.00 0.37 19.31
CA GLY A 385 9.67 -0.01 20.68
C GLY A 385 8.16 -0.14 20.88
N SER A 386 7.40 -0.25 19.82
CA SER A 386 5.95 -0.10 19.85
C SER A 386 5.26 -1.46 20.02
N LYS A 387 4.39 -1.49 20.99
CA LYS A 387 3.24 -2.39 20.90
C LYS A 387 2.39 -1.91 19.72
N PRO A 388 1.88 -2.82 18.90
CA PRO A 388 0.90 -2.43 17.89
C PRO A 388 -0.24 -1.67 18.55
N PRO A 389 -0.84 -0.67 17.88
CA PRO A 389 -2.05 -0.04 18.35
C PRO A 389 -3.08 -1.11 18.74
N GLU A 390 -3.78 -0.92 19.85
CA GLU A 390 -4.76 -1.86 20.30
C GLU A 390 -5.85 -2.09 19.24
N ALA A 391 -6.52 -3.20 19.35
CA ALA A 391 -7.46 -3.74 18.36
C ALA A 391 -8.66 -2.85 18.00
N GLU A 392 -8.79 -1.68 18.57
CA GLU A 392 -9.86 -0.71 18.28
C GLU A 392 -9.93 -0.31 16.81
N PHE A 393 -8.78 -0.33 16.12
CA PHE A 393 -8.69 0.00 14.69
C PHE A 393 -8.81 -1.22 13.79
N MET A 394 -8.94 -2.40 14.36
CA MET A 394 -9.05 -3.62 13.60
C MET A 394 -10.32 -4.34 13.99
N ARG A 395 -11.05 -4.77 12.99
CA ARG A 395 -12.16 -5.67 13.22
C ARG A 395 -11.64 -6.90 13.98
N THR A 396 -12.35 -7.31 15.03
CA THR A 396 -11.99 -8.46 15.84
C THR A 396 -11.87 -9.74 15.03
N ASP A 397 -12.70 -9.89 14.02
CA ASP A 397 -12.70 -11.00 13.07
C ASP A 397 -11.41 -11.07 12.21
N THR A 398 -10.72 -9.95 12.01
CA THR A 398 -9.45 -9.92 11.26
C THR A 398 -8.22 -10.02 12.15
N ASN A 399 -8.36 -9.72 13.42
CA ASN A 399 -7.29 -9.92 14.40
C ASN A 399 -6.88 -11.39 14.51
N ASP A 400 -7.85 -12.29 14.48
CA ASP A 400 -7.62 -13.73 14.57
C ASP A 400 -6.92 -14.30 13.31
N LEU A 401 -6.96 -13.55 12.20
CA LEU A 401 -6.33 -13.94 10.94
C LEU A 401 -4.87 -13.52 10.82
N ARG A 402 -4.30 -12.79 11.77
CA ARG A 402 -2.93 -12.28 11.63
C ARG A 402 -1.87 -13.37 11.67
N GLY A 403 -1.99 -14.29 12.61
CA GLY A 403 -0.96 -15.30 12.84
C GLY A 403 0.37 -14.70 13.31
N LYS A 404 1.43 -15.46 13.22
CA LYS A 404 2.76 -15.05 13.64
C LYS A 404 3.36 -14.02 12.69
N PRO A 405 4.09 -13.00 13.21
CA PRO A 405 4.73 -11.99 12.39
C PRO A 405 5.82 -12.58 11.49
N VAL A 406 6.18 -11.87 10.43
CA VAL A 406 7.12 -12.31 9.41
C VAL A 406 8.51 -12.69 9.96
N TRP A 407 8.97 -12.04 11.02
CA TRP A 407 10.26 -12.39 11.66
C TRP A 407 10.24 -13.71 12.44
N GLU A 408 9.06 -14.31 12.62
CA GLU A 408 8.85 -15.65 13.13
C GLU A 408 8.53 -16.66 12.03
N MET A 409 8.83 -16.35 10.78
CA MET A 409 8.47 -17.13 9.59
C MET A 409 8.98 -18.59 9.65
N ALA A 410 10.06 -18.85 10.37
CA ALA A 410 10.54 -20.21 10.61
C ALA A 410 9.53 -21.09 11.39
N GLN A 411 8.63 -20.44 12.14
CA GLN A 411 7.59 -21.10 12.92
C GLN A 411 6.22 -21.13 12.22
N TRP A 412 6.11 -20.59 11.01
CA TRP A 412 4.89 -20.67 10.25
C TRP A 412 4.56 -22.10 9.87
N ALA A 413 3.31 -22.50 10.04
CA ALA A 413 2.85 -23.81 9.67
C ALA A 413 3.04 -24.04 8.16
N ASP A 414 3.48 -25.26 7.79
CA ASP A 414 3.52 -25.62 6.37
C ASP A 414 2.09 -25.68 5.81
N ARG A 415 1.94 -25.13 4.62
CA ARG A 415 0.67 -25.06 3.91
C ARG A 415 0.84 -25.63 2.51
N THR A 416 -0.09 -26.45 2.13
CA THR A 416 -0.16 -27.07 0.79
C THR A 416 -1.20 -26.40 -0.08
#